data_f14f9ed87c70379ad9c27663b1982964
#
_entry.id   f14f9ed87c70379ad9c27663b1982964
#
_cell.length_a   1.000
_cell.length_b   1.000
_cell.length_c   1.000
_cell.angle_alpha   90.00
_cell.angle_beta   90.00
_cell.angle_gamma   90.00
#
_symmetry.space_group_name_H-M   'P 1'
#
loop_
_entity.id
_entity.type
_entity.pdbx_description
1 polymer ?
#
loop_
_entity_poly.entity_id
_entity_poly.type
_entity_poly.pdbx_seq_one_letter_code
_entity_poly.pdbx_strand_id
1 'polypeptide(L)'
;MHPHRLLLFLLPLLLLSAPLAAQERDRPVPYPVDLPPPFERALNQETRTLDGTPGPAYWTNTAAYTIDATLSPATRTLRGTQTITYQNNAPEALPRLYVHLRQNLHREGMIRNREVEVTDGMQVGRVAVDGQPLVEEPGRGAAGYRIDGTVMRINLPEPLASGASVEVVMDWQFTVPRQAPRMGTEDANEVFYLGYWYPQMAVYNDLEGWRAERYQGNGEFYMGFADYNVRLTLPEGWLVTATGALLNAAEVLTDTVRERLATAAATAETVSIVGEDERAAGQSTTTDPTGTLTWHFTATQVRDMAISASDRYVWDATMANTGVGTSMIHALYRPDAASWDRAAEFAQFAVEHLSAYVTPYPWPHMTAVEGIIGGGMEYPMITLIGGDRTDASLFSVTYHEIAHMWFPMIVSQDEKRFTWMDEGPVSFMTNEGRGAFFEQDAWDPMQQAYYRIASSGLEVPAMRHGDAYPLGTRARVIAGYSKPAVALHALRGLVGQEAFQEAWRTYIDRWAYKHPEPHDLFHTFNDVLERDLDWFWRGLFYETWTLQHAIGDVEASADAVTVTIVDEDRLPMPAPVRVTYADGRTEEQTAPVDPWLNGVRTQTLTFPPGTVTRVTIDPDRFLPHLDRAPLTYTP
;
A
#
# COMPACT_ATOMS: atom_id res chain seq x y z
N MET A 1 -85.29 11.90 8.62
CA MET A 1 -83.88 12.00 8.16
C MET A 1 -83.16 12.88 9.19
N HIS A 2 -82.42 12.27 10.10
CA HIS A 2 -81.68 12.97 11.13
C HIS A 2 -80.17 12.74 10.90
N PRO A 3 -79.32 13.76 11.00
CA PRO A 3 -77.91 13.59 10.96
C PRO A 3 -77.32 13.32 12.33
N HIS A 4 -76.58 12.23 12.47
CA HIS A 4 -75.80 11.91 13.67
C HIS A 4 -74.56 12.82 13.74
N ARG A 5 -74.43 13.54 14.87
CA ARG A 5 -73.22 14.28 15.25
C ARG A 5 -72.23 13.31 15.90
N LEU A 6 -71.05 13.14 15.29
CA LEU A 6 -69.92 12.46 15.89
C LEU A 6 -69.15 13.47 16.78
N LEU A 7 -69.12 13.22 18.08
CA LEU A 7 -68.27 13.95 19.03
C LEU A 7 -66.89 13.29 18.99
N LEU A 8 -65.86 14.01 18.50
CA LEU A 8 -64.46 13.66 18.68
C LEU A 8 -64.00 14.09 20.07
N PHE A 9 -63.64 13.12 20.92
CA PHE A 9 -62.88 13.35 22.15
C PHE A 9 -61.40 13.46 21.79
N LEU A 10 -60.84 14.66 21.92
CA LEU A 10 -59.39 14.89 21.92
C LEU A 10 -58.88 14.61 23.34
N LEU A 11 -58.16 13.47 23.49
CA LEU A 11 -57.32 13.19 24.65
C LEU A 11 -55.98 13.93 24.45
N PRO A 12 -55.51 14.75 25.40
CA PRO A 12 -54.16 15.29 25.32
C PRO A 12 -53.16 14.19 25.67
N LEU A 13 -52.32 13.79 24.68
CA LEU A 13 -51.14 12.96 24.90
C LEU A 13 -50.13 13.81 25.66
N LEU A 14 -50.03 13.65 26.96
CA LEU A 14 -48.88 14.10 27.75
C LEU A 14 -47.67 13.21 27.38
N LEU A 15 -46.84 13.71 26.49
CA LEU A 15 -45.50 13.19 26.27
C LEU A 15 -44.67 13.49 27.52
N LEU A 16 -44.59 12.52 28.42
CA LEU A 16 -43.54 12.45 29.42
C LEU A 16 -42.24 12.23 28.68
N SER A 17 -41.46 13.30 28.46
CA SER A 17 -40.06 13.22 28.13
C SER A 17 -39.34 12.71 29.37
N ALA A 18 -39.27 11.38 29.53
CA ALA A 18 -38.24 10.79 30.36
C ALA A 18 -36.88 11.20 29.77
N PRO A 19 -35.91 11.69 30.55
CA PRO A 19 -34.56 11.83 30.07
C PRO A 19 -34.16 10.42 29.59
N LEU A 20 -33.74 10.30 28.32
CA LEU A 20 -32.96 9.14 27.89
C LEU A 20 -31.75 9.16 28.81
N ALA A 21 -31.76 8.35 29.84
CA ALA A 21 -30.53 7.94 30.51
C ALA A 21 -29.66 7.38 29.38
N ALA A 22 -28.54 8.02 29.13
CA ALA A 22 -27.54 7.47 28.24
C ALA A 22 -27.31 6.04 28.74
N GLN A 23 -27.72 5.07 27.94
CA GLN A 23 -27.47 3.67 28.25
C GLN A 23 -25.95 3.58 28.36
N GLU A 24 -25.43 3.35 29.57
CA GLU A 24 -24.03 3.06 29.76
C GLU A 24 -23.69 1.95 28.76
N ARG A 25 -22.95 2.29 27.73
CA ARG A 25 -22.52 1.30 26.75
C ARG A 25 -21.52 0.43 27.47
N ASP A 26 -21.93 -0.79 27.81
CA ASP A 26 -20.99 -1.78 28.35
C ASP A 26 -19.77 -1.84 27.46
N ARG A 27 -18.61 -1.58 28.03
CA ARG A 27 -17.35 -1.72 27.35
C ARG A 27 -17.11 -3.20 27.09
N PRO A 28 -16.98 -3.63 25.84
CA PRO A 28 -16.56 -4.99 25.58
C PRO A 28 -15.13 -5.18 26.12
N VAL A 29 -14.89 -6.24 26.85
CA VAL A 29 -13.54 -6.64 27.22
C VAL A 29 -12.83 -7.04 25.92
N PRO A 30 -11.67 -6.46 25.58
CA PRO A 30 -10.96 -6.84 24.36
C PRO A 30 -10.60 -8.32 24.44
N TYR A 31 -11.04 -9.09 23.45
CA TYR A 31 -10.61 -10.44 23.28
C TYR A 31 -9.20 -10.46 22.66
N PRO A 32 -8.39 -11.51 22.88
CA PRO A 32 -7.13 -11.70 22.17
C PRO A 32 -7.39 -11.74 20.64
N VAL A 33 -6.36 -11.55 19.85
CA VAL A 33 -6.43 -11.76 18.42
C VAL A 33 -6.39 -13.26 18.15
N ASP A 34 -7.55 -13.83 17.77
CA ASP A 34 -7.65 -15.24 17.46
C ASP A 34 -6.90 -15.58 16.18
N LEU A 35 -6.13 -16.67 16.20
CA LEU A 35 -5.46 -17.17 15.00
C LEU A 35 -6.48 -17.80 14.05
N PRO A 36 -6.49 -17.43 12.76
CA PRO A 36 -7.34 -18.11 11.79
C PRO A 36 -6.84 -19.54 11.52
N PRO A 37 -7.72 -20.49 11.21
CA PRO A 37 -7.34 -21.89 10.98
C PRO A 37 -6.22 -22.11 9.95
N PRO A 38 -6.07 -21.29 8.86
CA PRO A 38 -4.91 -21.39 7.98
C PRO A 38 -3.59 -21.13 8.71
N PHE A 39 -3.55 -20.12 9.58
CA PHE A 39 -2.35 -19.77 10.34
C PHE A 39 -2.00 -20.84 11.39
N GLU A 40 -3.00 -21.41 12.09
CA GLU A 40 -2.79 -22.54 12.99
C GLU A 40 -2.19 -23.77 12.26
N ARG A 41 -2.64 -24.04 11.02
CA ARG A 41 -2.03 -25.10 10.20
C ARG A 41 -0.58 -24.78 9.86
N ALA A 42 -0.27 -23.55 9.50
CA ALA A 42 1.08 -23.11 9.16
C ALA A 42 2.03 -23.22 10.36
N LEU A 43 1.57 -22.90 11.58
CA LEU A 43 2.33 -23.16 12.82
C LEU A 43 2.64 -24.65 12.98
N ASN A 44 1.65 -25.53 12.79
CA ASN A 44 1.83 -26.98 12.88
C ASN A 44 2.73 -27.55 11.77
N GLN A 45 2.84 -26.86 10.63
CA GLN A 45 3.73 -27.21 9.51
C GLN A 45 5.10 -26.54 9.61
N GLU A 46 5.35 -25.80 10.67
CA GLU A 46 6.59 -25.07 10.93
C GLU A 46 6.94 -24.04 9.81
N THR A 47 5.94 -23.57 9.02
CA THR A 47 6.14 -22.49 8.05
C THR A 47 6.01 -21.10 8.69
N ARG A 48 5.32 -21.00 9.83
CA ARG A 48 5.14 -19.78 10.64
C ARG A 48 5.50 -20.03 12.09
N THR A 49 5.70 -18.95 12.86
CA THR A 49 6.00 -19.00 14.29
C THR A 49 5.19 -17.96 15.05
N LEU A 50 5.11 -18.09 16.38
CA LEU A 50 4.40 -17.15 17.26
C LEU A 50 5.23 -15.91 17.63
N ASP A 51 6.51 -15.88 17.30
CA ASP A 51 7.35 -14.69 17.42
C ASP A 51 7.37 -13.82 16.14
N GLY A 52 6.61 -14.24 15.13
CA GLY A 52 6.52 -13.55 13.84
C GLY A 52 7.70 -13.79 12.89
N THR A 53 8.60 -14.72 13.22
CA THR A 53 9.68 -15.17 12.32
C THR A 53 9.12 -16.16 11.29
N PRO A 54 9.54 -16.12 10.02
CA PRO A 54 9.28 -17.24 9.11
C PRO A 54 9.82 -18.54 9.70
N GLY A 55 8.98 -19.57 9.73
CA GLY A 55 9.36 -20.85 10.31
C GLY A 55 10.45 -21.57 9.49
N PRO A 56 11.13 -22.59 10.04
CA PRO A 56 12.23 -23.29 9.37
C PRO A 56 11.78 -24.04 8.11
N ALA A 57 10.49 -24.35 7.98
CA ALA A 57 9.92 -24.98 6.80
C ALA A 57 9.25 -23.98 5.84
N TYR A 58 9.44 -22.65 6.03
CA TYR A 58 8.88 -21.63 5.15
C TYR A 58 9.48 -21.70 3.74
N TRP A 59 8.64 -21.48 2.74
CA TRP A 59 9.01 -21.52 1.34
C TRP A 59 8.26 -20.46 0.54
N THR A 60 8.83 -20.06 -0.62
CA THR A 60 8.16 -19.28 -1.65
C THR A 60 8.45 -19.90 -3.01
N ASN A 61 7.44 -19.98 -3.87
CA ASN A 61 7.64 -20.32 -5.27
C ASN A 61 8.22 -19.10 -6.02
N THR A 62 8.98 -19.35 -7.06
CA THR A 62 9.62 -18.30 -7.86
C THR A 62 9.26 -18.44 -9.33
N ALA A 63 9.40 -17.35 -10.08
CA ALA A 63 9.20 -17.35 -11.52
C ALA A 63 10.30 -16.54 -12.21
N ALA A 64 10.58 -16.88 -13.47
CA ALA A 64 11.39 -16.06 -14.36
C ALA A 64 10.60 -15.80 -15.66
N TYR A 65 10.55 -14.54 -16.09
CA TYR A 65 9.82 -14.11 -17.27
C TYR A 65 10.81 -13.63 -18.35
N THR A 66 10.66 -14.17 -19.55
CA THR A 66 11.23 -13.58 -20.77
C THR A 66 10.08 -13.10 -21.63
N ILE A 67 10.02 -11.80 -21.92
CA ILE A 67 8.91 -11.18 -22.64
C ILE A 67 9.44 -10.38 -23.81
N ASP A 68 8.96 -10.68 -25.01
CA ASP A 68 9.16 -9.88 -26.21
C ASP A 68 7.82 -9.26 -26.60
N ALA A 69 7.72 -7.93 -26.54
CA ALA A 69 6.49 -7.20 -26.77
C ALA A 69 6.66 -6.08 -27.80
N THR A 70 5.56 -5.74 -28.47
CA THR A 70 5.49 -4.60 -29.40
C THR A 70 4.30 -3.72 -29.04
N LEU A 71 4.55 -2.42 -28.79
CA LEU A 71 3.54 -1.40 -28.62
C LEU A 71 3.33 -0.64 -29.94
N SER A 72 2.11 -0.55 -30.39
CA SER A 72 1.68 0.27 -31.52
C SER A 72 0.84 1.45 -30.99
N PRO A 73 1.42 2.62 -30.74
CA PRO A 73 0.71 3.74 -30.12
C PRO A 73 -0.52 4.20 -30.92
N ALA A 74 -0.42 4.25 -32.24
CA ALA A 74 -1.51 4.68 -33.10
C ALA A 74 -2.80 3.85 -32.95
N THR A 75 -2.68 2.55 -32.66
CA THR A 75 -3.81 1.63 -32.45
C THR A 75 -4.01 1.25 -30.98
N ARG A 76 -3.15 1.72 -30.10
CA ARG A 76 -3.10 1.33 -28.68
C ARG A 76 -2.94 -0.19 -28.49
N THR A 77 -2.37 -0.88 -29.45
CA THR A 77 -2.24 -2.34 -29.39
C THR A 77 -0.90 -2.72 -28.77
N LEU A 78 -0.95 -3.49 -27.70
CA LEU A 78 0.19 -4.18 -27.13
C LEU A 78 0.04 -5.68 -27.40
N ARG A 79 1.07 -6.27 -28.01
CA ARG A 79 1.14 -7.72 -28.29
C ARG A 79 2.48 -8.26 -27.82
N GLY A 80 2.48 -9.50 -27.37
CA GLY A 80 3.74 -10.12 -26.93
C GLY A 80 3.71 -11.62 -26.95
N THR A 81 4.90 -12.18 -26.88
CA THR A 81 5.15 -13.58 -26.56
C THR A 81 5.95 -13.61 -25.27
N GLN A 82 5.58 -14.50 -24.36
CA GLN A 82 6.31 -14.68 -23.11
C GLN A 82 6.60 -16.15 -22.84
N THR A 83 7.73 -16.36 -22.18
CA THR A 83 8.11 -17.61 -21.54
C THR A 83 8.18 -17.39 -20.03
N ILE A 84 7.51 -18.24 -19.26
CA ILE A 84 7.53 -18.27 -17.82
C ILE A 84 8.19 -19.56 -17.38
N THR A 85 9.32 -19.50 -16.70
CA THR A 85 9.86 -20.63 -15.95
C THR A 85 9.37 -20.54 -14.52
N TYR A 86 8.51 -21.49 -14.08
CA TYR A 86 7.94 -21.50 -12.75
C TYR A 86 8.52 -22.63 -11.90
N GLN A 87 9.07 -22.29 -10.74
CA GLN A 87 9.68 -23.21 -9.78
C GLN A 87 8.71 -23.52 -8.64
N ASN A 88 8.42 -24.80 -8.43
CA ASN A 88 7.65 -25.25 -7.29
C ASN A 88 8.56 -25.58 -6.09
N ASN A 89 8.61 -24.72 -5.10
CA ASN A 89 9.33 -24.94 -3.85
C ASN A 89 8.41 -25.44 -2.72
N ALA A 90 7.08 -25.52 -2.96
CA ALA A 90 6.15 -26.10 -2.00
C ALA A 90 6.43 -27.59 -1.77
N PRO A 91 6.12 -28.14 -0.60
CA PRO A 91 6.36 -29.56 -0.31
C PRO A 91 5.50 -30.53 -1.13
N GLU A 92 4.35 -30.06 -1.65
CA GLU A 92 3.45 -30.87 -2.46
C GLU A 92 3.62 -30.66 -3.97
N ALA A 93 3.23 -31.66 -4.74
CA ALA A 93 3.18 -31.55 -6.19
C ALA A 93 1.95 -30.75 -6.64
N LEU A 94 2.13 -29.85 -7.62
CA LEU A 94 1.08 -28.98 -8.15
C LEU A 94 0.48 -29.55 -9.43
N PRO A 95 -0.78 -30.03 -9.43
CA PRO A 95 -1.44 -30.57 -10.61
C PRO A 95 -1.92 -29.48 -11.58
N ARG A 96 -1.87 -28.21 -11.16
CA ARG A 96 -2.35 -27.06 -11.93
C ARG A 96 -1.62 -25.79 -11.55
N LEU A 97 -1.62 -24.83 -12.49
CA LEU A 97 -1.12 -23.48 -12.28
C LEU A 97 -2.26 -22.48 -12.45
N TYR A 98 -2.09 -21.28 -11.89
CA TYR A 98 -3.01 -20.17 -12.09
C TYR A 98 -2.25 -18.94 -12.57
N VAL A 99 -2.84 -18.26 -13.56
CA VAL A 99 -2.27 -17.08 -14.21
C VAL A 99 -3.31 -15.96 -14.19
N HIS A 100 -2.92 -14.78 -13.77
CA HIS A 100 -3.76 -13.60 -13.85
C HIS A 100 -3.73 -12.99 -15.25
N LEU A 101 -4.91 -12.75 -15.81
CA LEU A 101 -5.16 -12.02 -17.05
C LEU A 101 -5.93 -10.74 -16.72
N ARG A 102 -5.26 -9.80 -16.01
CA ARG A 102 -5.95 -8.64 -15.41
C ARG A 102 -6.60 -7.73 -16.44
N GLN A 103 -6.09 -7.69 -17.68
CA GLN A 103 -6.70 -6.95 -18.79
C GLN A 103 -8.11 -7.46 -19.15
N ASN A 104 -8.48 -8.66 -18.75
CA ASN A 104 -9.85 -9.15 -18.91
C ASN A 104 -10.89 -8.39 -18.07
N LEU A 105 -10.46 -7.53 -17.12
CA LEU A 105 -11.33 -6.54 -16.49
C LEU A 105 -12.10 -5.71 -17.54
N HIS A 106 -11.46 -5.44 -18.69
CA HIS A 106 -11.97 -4.61 -19.78
C HIS A 106 -12.86 -5.36 -20.80
N ARG A 107 -13.14 -6.65 -20.58
CA ARG A 107 -14.10 -7.42 -21.42
C ARG A 107 -15.54 -7.05 -21.08
N GLU A 108 -16.42 -7.11 -22.08
CA GLU A 108 -17.86 -6.97 -21.85
C GLU A 108 -18.39 -8.05 -20.90
N GLY A 109 -19.36 -7.70 -20.05
CA GLY A 109 -20.01 -8.65 -19.11
C GLY A 109 -19.18 -9.00 -17.86
N MET A 110 -17.99 -8.44 -17.68
CA MET A 110 -17.19 -8.70 -16.48
C MET A 110 -17.75 -8.03 -15.22
N ILE A 111 -17.66 -8.72 -14.08
CA ILE A 111 -18.01 -8.14 -12.78
C ILE A 111 -16.92 -7.14 -12.40
N ARG A 112 -17.34 -5.90 -12.09
CA ARG A 112 -16.46 -4.78 -11.73
C ARG A 112 -17.01 -4.05 -10.54
N ASN A 113 -16.12 -3.51 -9.73
CA ASN A 113 -16.47 -2.61 -8.62
C ASN A 113 -16.14 -1.12 -8.93
N ARG A 114 -15.78 -0.84 -10.19
CA ARG A 114 -15.63 0.51 -10.75
C ARG A 114 -15.89 0.51 -12.27
N GLU A 115 -16.21 1.68 -12.80
CA GLU A 115 -16.36 1.89 -14.24
C GLU A 115 -15.00 1.87 -14.94
N VAL A 116 -14.93 1.20 -16.12
CA VAL A 116 -13.73 1.14 -16.97
C VAL A 116 -14.14 1.12 -18.45
N GLU A 117 -13.22 1.52 -19.33
CA GLU A 117 -13.39 1.33 -20.79
C GLU A 117 -13.50 -0.17 -21.13
N VAL A 118 -14.35 -0.53 -22.07
CA VAL A 118 -14.46 -1.89 -22.61
C VAL A 118 -13.60 -2.01 -23.86
N THR A 119 -12.64 -2.94 -23.87
CA THR A 119 -11.63 -3.13 -24.95
C THR A 119 -11.44 -4.60 -25.35
N ASP A 120 -12.41 -5.44 -25.25
CA ASP A 120 -12.32 -6.90 -25.49
C ASP A 120 -11.36 -7.67 -24.55
N GLY A 121 -10.58 -6.98 -23.70
CA GLY A 121 -9.61 -7.59 -22.78
C GLY A 121 -8.42 -8.24 -23.48
N MET A 122 -7.77 -9.17 -22.79
CA MET A 122 -6.62 -9.90 -23.32
C MET A 122 -7.07 -11.08 -24.20
N GLN A 123 -6.60 -11.07 -25.43
CA GLN A 123 -6.73 -12.19 -26.35
C GLN A 123 -5.51 -13.09 -26.18
N VAL A 124 -5.74 -14.32 -25.76
CA VAL A 124 -4.69 -15.33 -25.59
C VAL A 124 -4.60 -16.16 -26.87
N GLY A 125 -3.42 -16.25 -27.42
CA GLY A 125 -3.14 -17.07 -28.59
C GLY A 125 -2.67 -18.48 -28.18
N ARG A 126 -1.44 -18.86 -28.59
CA ARG A 126 -0.83 -20.13 -28.20
C ARG A 126 -0.60 -20.19 -26.70
N VAL A 127 -0.92 -21.32 -26.08
CA VAL A 127 -0.46 -21.71 -24.75
C VAL A 127 0.21 -23.07 -24.84
N ALA A 128 1.43 -23.19 -24.32
CA ALA A 128 2.16 -24.46 -24.29
C ALA A 128 2.83 -24.66 -22.93
N VAL A 129 2.98 -25.90 -22.50
CA VAL A 129 3.70 -26.31 -21.28
C VAL A 129 4.77 -27.31 -21.70
N ASP A 130 6.03 -27.04 -21.35
CA ASP A 130 7.21 -27.83 -21.73
C ASP A 130 7.21 -28.19 -23.24
N GLY A 131 6.89 -27.19 -24.08
CA GLY A 131 6.80 -27.34 -25.53
C GLY A 131 5.53 -28.03 -26.04
N GLN A 132 4.67 -28.57 -25.18
CA GLN A 132 3.42 -29.23 -25.57
C GLN A 132 2.27 -28.22 -25.66
N PRO A 133 1.65 -28.01 -26.84
CA PRO A 133 0.50 -27.13 -26.99
C PRO A 133 -0.68 -27.59 -26.14
N LEU A 134 -1.32 -26.65 -25.44
CA LEU A 134 -2.53 -26.90 -24.68
C LEU A 134 -3.77 -26.40 -25.41
N VAL A 135 -4.89 -27.10 -25.20
CA VAL A 135 -6.19 -26.70 -25.74
C VAL A 135 -6.97 -25.90 -24.68
N GLU A 136 -7.74 -24.94 -25.17
CA GLU A 136 -8.73 -24.23 -24.34
C GLU A 136 -9.94 -25.15 -24.10
N GLU A 137 -10.56 -25.03 -22.89
CA GLU A 137 -11.73 -25.82 -22.50
C GLU A 137 -11.53 -27.35 -22.65
N PRO A 138 -10.48 -27.93 -22.02
CA PRO A 138 -10.25 -29.37 -22.13
C PRO A 138 -11.36 -30.16 -21.44
N GLY A 139 -11.52 -31.41 -21.84
CA GLY A 139 -12.39 -32.36 -21.15
C GLY A 139 -12.04 -32.52 -19.67
N ARG A 140 -12.95 -33.10 -18.89
CA ARG A 140 -12.74 -33.23 -17.43
C ARG A 140 -11.48 -34.03 -17.13
N GLY A 141 -10.57 -33.41 -16.38
CA GLY A 141 -9.28 -34.02 -15.95
C GLY A 141 -8.21 -34.09 -17.04
N ALA A 142 -8.45 -33.57 -18.24
CA ALA A 142 -7.44 -33.49 -19.29
C ALA A 142 -6.53 -32.27 -19.11
N ALA A 143 -5.30 -32.36 -19.61
CA ALA A 143 -4.39 -31.23 -19.73
C ALA A 143 -4.98 -30.16 -20.66
N GLY A 144 -4.74 -28.90 -20.33
CA GLY A 144 -5.26 -27.75 -21.07
C GLY A 144 -5.52 -26.56 -20.16
N TYR A 145 -6.12 -25.51 -20.68
CA TYR A 145 -6.41 -24.32 -19.89
C TYR A 145 -7.87 -23.88 -19.99
N ARG A 146 -8.31 -23.11 -18.99
CA ARG A 146 -9.63 -22.48 -18.96
C ARG A 146 -9.50 -21.07 -18.40
N ILE A 147 -10.16 -20.12 -19.07
CA ILE A 147 -10.20 -18.72 -18.64
C ILE A 147 -11.53 -18.45 -17.93
N ASP A 148 -11.43 -17.98 -16.68
CA ASP A 148 -12.57 -17.58 -15.86
C ASP A 148 -12.39 -16.13 -15.42
N GLY A 149 -12.95 -15.20 -16.20
CA GLY A 149 -12.77 -13.78 -15.98
C GLY A 149 -11.32 -13.36 -16.14
N THR A 150 -10.74 -12.82 -15.09
CA THR A 150 -9.35 -12.33 -15.03
C THR A 150 -8.36 -13.41 -14.57
N VAL A 151 -8.77 -14.68 -14.53
CA VAL A 151 -7.92 -15.80 -14.09
C VAL A 151 -7.93 -16.89 -15.13
N MET A 152 -6.76 -17.36 -15.51
CA MET A 152 -6.55 -18.57 -16.30
C MET A 152 -6.09 -19.70 -15.36
N ARG A 153 -6.75 -20.85 -15.45
CA ARG A 153 -6.30 -22.08 -14.81
C ARG A 153 -5.71 -23.01 -15.85
N ILE A 154 -4.49 -23.48 -15.64
CA ILE A 154 -3.78 -24.45 -16.47
C ILE A 154 -3.76 -25.78 -15.74
N ASN A 155 -4.38 -26.82 -16.28
CA ASN A 155 -4.21 -28.20 -15.83
C ASN A 155 -2.94 -28.75 -16.50
N LEU A 156 -1.95 -29.12 -15.70
CA LEU A 156 -0.70 -29.64 -16.21
C LEU A 156 -0.85 -31.06 -16.79
N PRO A 157 -0.08 -31.44 -17.82
CA PRO A 157 -0.02 -32.83 -18.30
C PRO A 157 0.39 -33.80 -17.20
N GLU A 158 1.38 -33.43 -16.41
CA GLU A 158 1.87 -34.14 -15.21
C GLU A 158 1.96 -33.14 -14.05
N PRO A 159 1.66 -33.55 -12.80
CA PRO A 159 1.82 -32.66 -11.66
C PRO A 159 3.26 -32.20 -11.50
N LEU A 160 3.48 -30.91 -11.29
CA LEU A 160 4.80 -30.30 -11.04
C LEU A 160 5.27 -30.70 -9.64
N ALA A 161 6.25 -31.59 -9.55
CA ALA A 161 6.79 -32.08 -8.29
C ALA A 161 7.45 -30.97 -7.46
N SER A 162 7.55 -31.18 -6.15
CA SER A 162 8.35 -30.33 -5.27
C SER A 162 9.80 -30.25 -5.77
N GLY A 163 10.37 -29.04 -5.79
CA GLY A 163 11.72 -28.79 -6.28
C GLY A 163 11.88 -28.78 -7.81
N ALA A 164 10.81 -29.03 -8.57
CA ALA A 164 10.84 -29.02 -10.03
C ALA A 164 10.40 -27.69 -10.63
N SER A 165 10.80 -27.45 -11.87
CA SER A 165 10.37 -26.31 -12.69
C SER A 165 9.55 -26.76 -13.89
N VAL A 166 8.74 -25.84 -14.40
CA VAL A 166 7.96 -26.02 -15.63
C VAL A 166 8.06 -24.75 -16.48
N GLU A 167 8.11 -24.93 -17.80
CA GLU A 167 8.08 -23.83 -18.75
C GLU A 167 6.67 -23.64 -19.31
N VAL A 168 6.16 -22.40 -19.26
CA VAL A 168 4.87 -22.01 -19.84
C VAL A 168 5.10 -20.92 -20.87
N VAL A 169 4.74 -21.19 -22.13
CA VAL A 169 4.84 -20.22 -23.24
C VAL A 169 3.46 -19.73 -23.64
N MET A 170 3.31 -18.41 -23.78
CA MET A 170 2.04 -17.77 -24.16
C MET A 170 2.25 -16.68 -25.19
N ASP A 171 1.37 -16.62 -26.21
CA ASP A 171 1.20 -15.47 -27.09
C ASP A 171 -0.06 -14.73 -26.66
N TRP A 172 -0.01 -13.40 -26.62
CA TRP A 172 -1.13 -12.57 -26.16
C TRP A 172 -1.14 -11.19 -26.83
N GLN A 173 -2.32 -10.57 -26.85
CA GLN A 173 -2.49 -9.17 -27.25
C GLN A 173 -3.71 -8.54 -26.58
N PHE A 174 -3.69 -7.21 -26.46
CA PHE A 174 -4.85 -6.42 -26.04
C PHE A 174 -4.73 -4.97 -26.50
N THR A 175 -5.87 -4.27 -26.47
CA THR A 175 -5.90 -2.81 -26.64
C THR A 175 -5.66 -2.15 -25.30
N VAL A 176 -4.62 -1.31 -25.18
CA VAL A 176 -4.34 -0.53 -23.96
C VAL A 176 -5.52 0.39 -23.69
N PRO A 177 -6.19 0.28 -22.53
CA PRO A 177 -7.37 1.08 -22.23
C PRO A 177 -7.01 2.52 -21.94
N ARG A 178 -7.98 3.42 -22.14
CA ARG A 178 -7.94 4.78 -21.64
C ARG A 178 -8.42 4.82 -20.20
N GLN A 179 -7.82 5.65 -19.37
CA GLN A 179 -8.24 5.88 -17.98
C GLN A 179 -8.52 4.60 -17.18
N ALA A 180 -7.72 3.58 -17.40
CA ALA A 180 -7.82 2.36 -16.62
C ALA A 180 -7.37 2.60 -15.16
N PRO A 181 -7.79 1.77 -14.23
CA PRO A 181 -7.18 1.78 -12.91
C PRO A 181 -5.68 1.47 -13.05
N ARG A 182 -4.82 2.32 -12.52
CA ARG A 182 -3.37 2.05 -12.32
C ARG A 182 -2.54 1.80 -13.59
N MET A 183 -3.07 2.04 -14.77
CA MET A 183 -2.37 1.93 -16.07
C MET A 183 -3.19 2.55 -17.19
N GLY A 184 -2.65 2.61 -18.41
CA GLY A 184 -3.42 2.96 -19.61
C GLY A 184 -2.73 4.01 -20.50
N THR A 185 -3.56 4.77 -21.24
CA THR A 185 -3.16 5.92 -22.06
C THR A 185 -4.21 7.02 -21.98
N GLU A 186 -3.89 8.25 -22.42
CA GLU A 186 -4.87 9.32 -22.59
C GLU A 186 -5.36 9.42 -24.05
N ASP A 187 -6.23 10.41 -24.32
CA ASP A 187 -6.90 10.53 -25.62
C ASP A 187 -5.97 10.80 -26.80
N ALA A 188 -4.86 11.52 -26.57
CA ALA A 188 -3.88 11.82 -27.61
C ALA A 188 -2.95 10.65 -27.94
N ASN A 189 -2.92 9.59 -27.11
CA ASN A 189 -1.99 8.46 -27.19
C ASN A 189 -0.50 8.87 -27.12
N GLU A 190 -0.17 9.96 -26.43
CA GLU A 190 1.19 10.47 -26.29
C GLU A 190 1.93 9.87 -25.07
N VAL A 191 1.18 9.31 -24.12
CA VAL A 191 1.71 8.66 -22.93
C VAL A 191 1.06 7.29 -22.75
N PHE A 192 1.88 6.27 -22.56
CA PHE A 192 1.45 4.93 -22.16
C PHE A 192 2.11 4.56 -20.83
N TYR A 193 1.31 4.12 -19.89
CA TYR A 193 1.79 3.47 -18.69
C TYR A 193 1.23 2.05 -18.64
N LEU A 194 2.13 1.06 -18.65
CA LEU A 194 1.80 -0.36 -18.73
C LEU A 194 2.06 -1.00 -17.37
N GLY A 195 1.00 -1.16 -16.58
CA GLY A 195 0.96 -1.96 -15.37
C GLY A 195 0.12 -3.22 -15.61
N TYR A 196 0.35 -4.32 -14.89
CA TYR A 196 -0.37 -5.59 -15.01
C TYR A 196 -0.72 -5.98 -16.47
N TRP A 197 0.21 -5.74 -17.39
CA TRP A 197 0.03 -5.78 -18.85
C TRP A 197 0.30 -7.14 -19.48
N TYR A 198 0.92 -8.07 -18.78
CA TYR A 198 1.27 -9.41 -19.24
C TYR A 198 0.57 -10.48 -18.39
N PRO A 199 0.37 -11.72 -18.90
CA PRO A 199 -0.08 -12.86 -18.11
C PRO A 199 0.90 -13.16 -16.96
N GLN A 200 0.42 -13.13 -15.70
CA GLN A 200 1.27 -13.20 -14.51
C GLN A 200 0.86 -14.37 -13.60
N MET A 201 1.82 -15.13 -13.13
CA MET A 201 1.59 -16.24 -12.18
C MET A 201 0.91 -15.72 -10.91
N ALA A 202 -0.11 -16.44 -10.46
CA ALA A 202 -0.69 -16.20 -9.14
C ALA A 202 0.27 -16.69 -8.05
N VAL A 203 0.17 -16.10 -6.86
CA VAL A 203 0.93 -16.58 -5.69
C VAL A 203 0.35 -17.92 -5.22
N TYR A 204 1.22 -18.85 -4.91
CA TYR A 204 0.93 -20.05 -4.14
C TYR A 204 1.65 -19.95 -2.81
N ASN A 205 0.92 -19.86 -1.70
CA ASN A 205 1.49 -19.65 -0.37
C ASN A 205 1.18 -20.80 0.59
N ASP A 206 1.86 -20.79 1.73
CA ASP A 206 1.78 -21.81 2.78
C ASP A 206 0.47 -21.80 3.57
N LEU A 207 -0.27 -20.69 3.57
CA LEU A 207 -1.50 -20.54 4.36
C LEU A 207 -2.74 -21.10 3.66
N GLU A 208 -2.94 -20.76 2.39
CA GLU A 208 -4.17 -21.08 1.65
C GLU A 208 -3.92 -21.68 0.26
N GLY A 209 -2.67 -21.86 -0.14
CA GLY A 209 -2.32 -22.31 -1.47
C GLY A 209 -2.50 -21.23 -2.53
N TRP A 210 -3.16 -21.51 -3.65
CA TRP A 210 -3.33 -20.56 -4.75
C TRP A 210 -4.18 -19.34 -4.38
N ARG A 211 -3.61 -18.16 -4.58
CA ARG A 211 -4.26 -16.85 -4.42
C ARG A 211 -4.68 -16.33 -5.79
N ALA A 212 -5.68 -16.94 -6.37
CA ALA A 212 -6.13 -16.69 -7.73
C ALA A 212 -7.52 -16.03 -7.79
N GLU A 213 -7.73 -15.01 -6.97
CA GLU A 213 -8.97 -14.24 -6.94
C GLU A 213 -9.11 -13.34 -8.16
N ARG A 214 -10.34 -13.23 -8.70
CA ARG A 214 -10.60 -12.36 -9.85
C ARG A 214 -10.34 -10.90 -9.51
N TYR A 215 -9.72 -10.18 -10.44
CA TYR A 215 -9.55 -8.73 -10.33
C TYR A 215 -10.85 -8.02 -10.70
N GLN A 216 -11.32 -7.11 -9.86
CA GLN A 216 -12.57 -6.38 -10.05
C GLN A 216 -12.38 -4.86 -10.24
N GLY A 217 -11.15 -4.35 -10.09
CA GLY A 217 -10.77 -2.96 -10.38
C GLY A 217 -10.34 -2.11 -9.18
N ASN A 218 -10.89 -2.30 -7.98
CA ASN A 218 -10.55 -1.48 -6.81
C ASN A 218 -9.43 -2.07 -5.94
N GLY A 219 -9.42 -3.39 -5.72
CA GLY A 219 -8.35 -4.05 -4.97
C GLY A 219 -7.01 -3.93 -5.69
N GLU A 220 -5.94 -3.94 -4.96
CA GLU A 220 -4.59 -3.99 -5.49
C GLU A 220 -4.13 -5.42 -5.76
N PHE A 221 -2.85 -5.66 -5.87
CA PHE A 221 -2.35 -6.91 -6.41
C PHE A 221 -1.62 -7.74 -5.36
N TYR A 222 -1.66 -9.05 -5.51
CA TYR A 222 -0.81 -9.96 -4.77
C TYR A 222 0.02 -10.77 -5.74
N MET A 223 1.33 -10.59 -5.72
CA MET A 223 2.25 -11.12 -6.70
C MET A 223 3.49 -11.71 -6.03
N GLY A 224 4.00 -12.81 -6.60
CA GLY A 224 5.25 -13.42 -6.17
C GLY A 224 6.47 -12.70 -6.76
N PHE A 225 7.61 -12.87 -6.12
CA PHE A 225 8.88 -12.36 -6.62
C PHE A 225 9.36 -13.18 -7.82
N ALA A 226 9.90 -12.47 -8.81
CA ALA A 226 10.34 -13.06 -10.06
C ALA A 226 11.52 -12.29 -10.67
N ASP A 227 12.19 -12.93 -11.64
CA ASP A 227 13.17 -12.31 -12.49
C ASP A 227 12.57 -11.97 -13.85
N TYR A 228 12.95 -10.84 -14.42
CA TYR A 228 12.40 -10.34 -15.68
C TYR A 228 13.51 -10.03 -16.68
N ASN A 229 13.28 -10.45 -17.93
CA ASN A 229 14.03 -10.10 -19.12
C ASN A 229 13.02 -9.64 -20.17
N VAL A 230 12.91 -8.33 -20.41
CA VAL A 230 11.84 -7.73 -21.18
C VAL A 230 12.39 -6.90 -22.33
N ARG A 231 11.91 -7.17 -23.54
CA ARG A 231 12.13 -6.37 -24.72
C ARG A 231 10.83 -5.73 -25.17
N LEU A 232 10.83 -4.40 -25.28
CA LEU A 232 9.72 -3.64 -25.82
C LEU A 232 10.13 -2.92 -27.09
N THR A 233 9.47 -3.22 -28.20
CA THR A 233 9.63 -2.57 -29.49
C THR A 233 8.52 -1.57 -29.72
N LEU A 234 8.88 -0.32 -30.08
CA LEU A 234 7.95 0.76 -30.41
C LEU A 234 8.59 1.75 -31.39
N PRO A 235 7.86 2.74 -31.95
CA PRO A 235 8.44 3.71 -32.89
C PRO A 235 9.64 4.45 -32.28
N GLU A 236 10.61 4.81 -33.13
CA GLU A 236 11.72 5.70 -32.72
C GLU A 236 11.20 7.06 -32.24
N GLY A 237 11.97 7.79 -31.42
CA GLY A 237 11.57 9.05 -30.81
C GLY A 237 10.76 8.92 -29.51
N TRP A 238 10.37 7.70 -29.14
CA TRP A 238 9.69 7.42 -27.86
C TRP A 238 10.72 7.16 -26.76
N LEU A 239 10.66 7.92 -25.66
CA LEU A 239 11.41 7.61 -24.44
C LEU A 239 10.68 6.53 -23.66
N VAL A 240 11.42 5.56 -23.17
CA VAL A 240 10.91 4.44 -22.38
C VAL A 240 11.66 4.34 -21.07
N THR A 241 10.93 4.16 -19.99
CA THR A 241 11.46 3.78 -18.67
C THR A 241 10.66 2.61 -18.12
N ALA A 242 11.27 1.79 -17.28
CA ALA A 242 10.64 0.57 -16.79
C ALA A 242 11.21 0.15 -15.42
N THR A 243 10.55 -0.82 -14.81
CA THR A 243 11.14 -1.65 -13.75
C THR A 243 12.45 -2.25 -14.25
N GLY A 244 13.54 -2.11 -13.47
CA GLY A 244 14.83 -2.73 -13.76
C GLY A 244 15.77 -1.88 -14.60
N ALA A 245 16.95 -2.44 -14.86
CA ALA A 245 18.03 -1.76 -15.55
C ALA A 245 17.87 -1.84 -17.08
N LEU A 246 18.10 -0.72 -17.77
CA LEU A 246 18.19 -0.66 -19.24
C LEU A 246 19.54 -1.23 -19.67
N LEU A 247 19.53 -2.34 -20.43
CA LEU A 247 20.75 -3.06 -20.84
C LEU A 247 21.39 -2.52 -22.12
N ASN A 248 20.60 -1.93 -23.02
CA ASN A 248 21.04 -1.54 -24.35
C ASN A 248 20.95 -0.03 -24.60
N ALA A 249 21.29 0.78 -23.60
CA ALA A 249 21.25 2.24 -23.68
C ALA A 249 21.98 2.79 -24.93
N ALA A 250 23.09 2.18 -25.36
CA ALA A 250 23.83 2.59 -26.55
C ALA A 250 23.09 2.36 -27.88
N GLU A 251 22.10 1.47 -27.89
CA GLU A 251 21.30 1.17 -29.08
C GLU A 251 20.08 2.09 -29.21
N VAL A 252 19.59 2.63 -28.09
CA VAL A 252 18.31 3.37 -28.05
C VAL A 252 18.44 4.85 -27.68
N LEU A 253 19.52 5.25 -26.98
CA LEU A 253 19.77 6.63 -26.55
C LEU A 253 20.95 7.24 -27.29
N THR A 254 20.86 8.53 -27.64
CA THR A 254 21.98 9.25 -28.25
C THR A 254 23.17 9.36 -27.30
N ASP A 255 24.37 9.61 -27.85
CA ASP A 255 25.59 9.80 -27.06
C ASP A 255 25.44 10.91 -26.03
N THR A 256 24.84 12.05 -26.42
CA THR A 256 24.60 13.19 -25.54
C THR A 256 23.72 12.83 -24.34
N VAL A 257 22.64 12.07 -24.55
CA VAL A 257 21.76 11.60 -23.45
C VAL A 257 22.54 10.70 -22.49
N ARG A 258 23.36 9.76 -23.02
CA ARG A 258 24.17 8.86 -22.20
C ARG A 258 25.27 9.57 -21.39
N GLU A 259 25.90 10.60 -21.98
CA GLU A 259 26.89 11.44 -21.28
C GLU A 259 26.27 12.23 -20.13
N ARG A 260 25.05 12.77 -20.31
CA ARG A 260 24.32 13.47 -19.24
C ARG A 260 23.87 12.51 -18.13
N LEU A 261 23.43 11.30 -18.46
CA LEU A 261 23.15 10.26 -17.47
C LEU A 261 24.38 9.90 -16.64
N ALA A 262 25.55 9.79 -17.28
CA ALA A 262 26.82 9.58 -16.58
C ALA A 262 27.17 10.76 -15.66
N THR A 263 26.84 11.99 -16.07
CA THR A 263 27.00 13.19 -15.23
C THR A 263 26.07 13.14 -14.03
N ALA A 264 24.77 12.84 -14.22
CA ALA A 264 23.79 12.72 -13.16
C ALA A 264 24.15 11.63 -12.13
N ALA A 265 24.75 10.54 -12.58
CA ALA A 265 25.23 9.46 -11.70
C ALA A 265 26.38 9.89 -10.76
N ALA A 266 27.00 11.05 -10.98
CA ALA A 266 28.12 11.56 -10.21
C ALA A 266 27.77 12.80 -9.36
N THR A 267 26.51 13.24 -9.35
CA THR A 267 26.09 14.45 -8.62
C THR A 267 24.75 14.26 -7.92
N ALA A 268 24.59 14.92 -6.77
CA ALA A 268 23.31 15.03 -6.09
C ALA A 268 22.44 16.22 -6.61
N GLU A 269 22.97 17.01 -7.56
CA GLU A 269 22.20 18.06 -8.22
C GLU A 269 21.40 17.49 -9.39
N THR A 270 20.21 18.01 -9.65
CA THR A 270 19.39 17.59 -10.79
C THR A 270 20.02 18.03 -12.11
N VAL A 271 20.16 17.08 -13.02
CA VAL A 271 20.69 17.28 -14.38
C VAL A 271 19.55 17.06 -15.37
N SER A 272 19.36 18.01 -16.29
CA SER A 272 18.43 17.83 -17.41
C SER A 272 19.06 16.89 -18.44
N ILE A 273 18.44 15.72 -18.57
CA ILE A 273 18.92 14.64 -19.47
C ILE A 273 18.38 14.85 -20.89
N VAL A 274 17.07 15.16 -21.01
CA VAL A 274 16.41 15.47 -22.29
C VAL A 274 15.53 16.68 -22.07
N GLY A 275 15.91 17.80 -22.70
CA GLY A 275 15.13 19.04 -22.69
C GLY A 275 14.03 19.04 -23.75
N GLU A 276 13.12 20.02 -23.66
CA GLU A 276 11.98 20.16 -24.57
C GLU A 276 12.40 20.35 -26.03
N ASP A 277 13.39 21.22 -26.29
CA ASP A 277 13.87 21.51 -27.64
C ASP A 277 14.50 20.28 -28.32
N GLU A 278 15.30 19.51 -27.58
CA GLU A 278 15.93 18.30 -28.08
C GLU A 278 14.92 17.21 -28.39
N ARG A 279 13.93 17.10 -27.51
CA ARG A 279 12.83 16.17 -27.69
C ARG A 279 12.02 16.54 -28.94
N ALA A 280 11.63 17.80 -29.08
CA ALA A 280 10.90 18.29 -30.25
C ALA A 280 11.69 18.11 -31.56
N ALA A 281 13.02 18.15 -31.49
CA ALA A 281 13.91 17.90 -32.63
C ALA A 281 14.17 16.41 -32.91
N GLY A 282 13.63 15.49 -32.10
CA GLY A 282 13.85 14.03 -32.23
C GLY A 282 15.28 13.59 -31.90
N GLN A 283 15.98 14.32 -31.03
CA GLN A 283 17.40 14.11 -30.72
C GLN A 283 17.63 13.30 -29.43
N SER A 284 16.58 12.78 -28.81
CA SER A 284 16.66 12.02 -27.56
C SER A 284 17.00 10.53 -27.78
N THR A 285 16.54 9.94 -28.88
CA THR A 285 16.78 8.54 -29.22
C THR A 285 17.66 8.42 -30.45
N THR A 286 18.29 7.25 -30.60
CA THR A 286 18.90 6.83 -31.88
C THR A 286 17.84 6.63 -32.94
N THR A 287 18.24 6.37 -34.18
CA THR A 287 17.37 6.01 -35.29
C THR A 287 17.72 4.63 -35.82
N ASP A 288 16.73 3.91 -36.34
CA ASP A 288 16.91 2.61 -36.97
C ASP A 288 16.22 2.59 -38.34
N PRO A 289 16.78 1.90 -39.36
CA PRO A 289 16.16 1.82 -40.70
C PRO A 289 14.73 1.27 -40.71
N THR A 290 14.31 0.54 -39.69
CA THR A 290 12.93 0.03 -39.55
C THR A 290 11.97 1.07 -39.01
N GLY A 291 12.44 2.23 -38.50
CA GLY A 291 11.67 3.27 -37.82
C GLY A 291 11.19 2.84 -36.43
N THR A 292 11.78 1.78 -35.85
CA THR A 292 11.43 1.30 -34.50
C THR A 292 12.68 1.01 -33.68
N LEU A 293 12.58 1.16 -32.37
CA LEU A 293 13.63 0.82 -31.41
C LEU A 293 13.14 -0.26 -30.45
N THR A 294 14.04 -1.18 -30.06
CA THR A 294 13.76 -2.20 -29.06
C THR A 294 14.52 -1.88 -27.77
N TRP A 295 13.79 -1.57 -26.72
CA TRP A 295 14.30 -1.30 -25.39
C TRP A 295 14.37 -2.60 -24.59
N HIS A 296 15.52 -2.86 -23.96
CA HIS A 296 15.79 -4.12 -23.26
C HIS A 296 16.06 -3.86 -21.78
N PHE A 297 15.15 -4.34 -20.92
CA PHE A 297 15.23 -4.20 -19.48
C PHE A 297 15.41 -5.55 -18.78
N THR A 298 16.10 -5.54 -17.64
CA THR A 298 16.20 -6.69 -16.74
C THR A 298 15.99 -6.27 -15.30
N ALA A 299 15.30 -7.10 -14.55
CA ALA A 299 15.12 -6.94 -13.10
C ALA A 299 15.18 -8.32 -12.44
N THR A 300 15.71 -8.38 -11.22
CA THR A 300 15.79 -9.62 -10.44
C THR A 300 15.08 -9.45 -9.12
N GLN A 301 14.39 -10.51 -8.69
CA GLN A 301 13.72 -10.58 -7.41
C GLN A 301 12.77 -9.40 -7.15
N VAL A 302 11.95 -9.05 -8.16
CA VAL A 302 10.90 -8.04 -8.06
C VAL A 302 9.53 -8.68 -8.25
N ARG A 303 8.50 -8.05 -7.69
CA ARG A 303 7.15 -8.64 -7.72
C ARG A 303 6.34 -8.28 -8.97
N ASP A 304 6.76 -7.29 -9.74
CA ASP A 304 6.07 -6.87 -10.98
C ASP A 304 7.03 -6.20 -11.95
N MET A 305 6.55 -5.96 -13.15
CA MET A 305 7.26 -5.28 -14.24
C MET A 305 6.34 -4.25 -14.88
N ALA A 306 6.59 -2.96 -14.65
CA ALA A 306 5.85 -1.87 -15.29
C ALA A 306 6.74 -1.11 -16.27
N ILE A 307 6.11 -0.47 -17.25
CA ILE A 307 6.78 0.30 -18.29
C ILE A 307 6.01 1.61 -18.51
N SER A 308 6.72 2.72 -18.65
CA SER A 308 6.15 3.95 -19.18
C SER A 308 6.85 4.34 -20.48
N ALA A 309 6.07 4.83 -21.45
CA ALA A 309 6.58 5.29 -22.73
C ALA A 309 5.84 6.54 -23.19
N SER A 310 6.58 7.52 -23.70
CA SER A 310 6.01 8.74 -24.25
C SER A 310 6.89 9.33 -25.35
N ASP A 311 6.23 9.88 -26.34
CA ASP A 311 6.88 10.72 -27.33
C ASP A 311 6.92 12.21 -26.89
N ARG A 312 6.44 12.56 -25.68
CA ARG A 312 6.36 13.91 -25.12
C ARG A 312 7.26 14.16 -23.91
N TYR A 313 7.81 13.13 -23.28
CA TYR A 313 8.55 13.30 -22.05
C TYR A 313 9.83 14.14 -22.22
N VAL A 314 10.04 15.07 -21.31
CA VAL A 314 11.34 15.55 -20.89
C VAL A 314 11.84 14.67 -19.76
N TRP A 315 13.13 14.74 -19.47
CA TRP A 315 13.76 13.82 -18.53
C TRP A 315 14.81 14.54 -17.69
N ASP A 316 14.62 14.53 -16.38
CA ASP A 316 15.58 14.99 -15.38
C ASP A 316 16.09 13.82 -14.56
N ALA A 317 17.32 13.89 -14.10
CA ALA A 317 17.90 12.85 -13.24
C ALA A 317 18.90 13.41 -12.23
N THR A 318 19.06 12.69 -11.13
CA THR A 318 20.03 12.95 -10.08
C THR A 318 20.45 11.62 -9.43
N MET A 319 21.28 11.67 -8.40
CA MET A 319 21.72 10.50 -7.64
C MET A 319 21.30 10.64 -6.18
N ALA A 320 20.72 9.58 -5.60
CA ALA A 320 20.41 9.48 -4.18
C ALA A 320 21.41 8.60 -3.45
N ASN A 321 21.75 8.98 -2.21
CA ASN A 321 22.56 8.17 -1.31
C ASN A 321 21.67 7.28 -0.45
N THR A 322 21.82 5.96 -0.56
CA THR A 322 21.04 4.98 0.18
C THR A 322 21.67 4.55 1.52
N GLY A 323 22.81 5.12 1.89
CA GLY A 323 23.58 4.74 3.06
C GLY A 323 24.50 3.53 2.89
N VAL A 324 24.23 2.68 1.89
CA VAL A 324 25.08 1.51 1.51
C VAL A 324 25.58 1.59 0.08
N GLY A 325 25.15 2.58 -0.67
CA GLY A 325 25.48 2.81 -2.06
C GLY A 325 24.72 4.01 -2.60
N THR A 326 24.55 4.04 -3.92
CA THR A 326 23.82 5.10 -4.62
C THR A 326 22.81 4.50 -5.59
N SER A 327 21.69 5.21 -5.79
CA SER A 327 20.66 4.86 -6.77
C SER A 327 20.39 6.06 -7.66
N MET A 328 20.23 5.83 -8.95
CA MET A 328 19.81 6.88 -9.89
C MET A 328 18.35 7.25 -9.64
N ILE A 329 18.08 8.53 -9.62
CA ILE A 329 16.72 9.07 -9.55
C ILE A 329 16.36 9.68 -10.90
N HIS A 330 15.22 9.30 -11.44
CA HIS A 330 14.72 9.80 -12.71
C HIS A 330 13.35 10.43 -12.53
N ALA A 331 13.09 11.54 -13.22
CA ALA A 331 11.78 12.13 -13.38
C ALA A 331 11.49 12.29 -14.88
N LEU A 332 10.45 11.64 -15.38
CA LEU A 332 9.99 11.75 -16.76
C LEU A 332 8.59 12.34 -16.77
N TYR A 333 8.41 13.46 -17.46
CA TYR A 333 7.16 14.22 -17.44
C TYR A 333 6.95 15.02 -18.71
N ARG A 334 5.69 15.41 -18.98
CA ARG A 334 5.38 16.34 -20.07
C ARG A 334 5.75 17.77 -19.67
N PRO A 335 6.24 18.60 -20.60
CA PRO A 335 6.74 19.97 -20.29
C PRO A 335 5.70 20.90 -19.64
N ASP A 336 4.41 20.64 -19.88
CA ASP A 336 3.29 21.42 -19.36
C ASP A 336 2.78 20.95 -17.99
N ALA A 337 3.35 19.88 -17.42
CA ALA A 337 2.98 19.40 -16.10
C ALA A 337 3.52 20.30 -14.98
N ALA A 338 2.61 20.93 -14.22
CA ALA A 338 2.96 21.90 -13.18
C ALA A 338 3.78 21.26 -12.05
N SER A 339 4.82 21.97 -11.58
CA SER A 339 5.75 21.58 -10.48
C SER A 339 6.63 20.35 -10.74
N TRP A 340 6.56 19.74 -11.91
CA TRP A 340 7.31 18.51 -12.21
C TRP A 340 8.82 18.73 -12.39
N ASP A 341 9.27 19.93 -12.62
CA ASP A 341 10.69 20.32 -12.59
C ASP A 341 11.37 20.08 -11.22
N ARG A 342 10.56 19.87 -10.15
CA ARG A 342 11.04 19.47 -8.81
C ARG A 342 10.89 17.98 -8.50
N ALA A 343 10.33 17.17 -9.40
CA ALA A 343 10.03 15.77 -9.11
C ALA A 343 11.27 14.93 -8.80
N ALA A 344 12.40 15.20 -9.47
CA ALA A 344 13.67 14.52 -9.18
C ALA A 344 14.20 14.84 -7.76
N GLU A 345 14.10 16.10 -7.31
CA GLU A 345 14.42 16.54 -5.94
C GLU A 345 13.58 15.81 -4.90
N PHE A 346 12.25 15.75 -5.12
CA PHE A 346 11.33 15.09 -4.19
C PHE A 346 11.56 13.57 -4.13
N ALA A 347 11.82 12.94 -5.26
CA ALA A 347 12.11 11.51 -5.32
C ALA A 347 13.48 11.18 -4.69
N GLN A 348 14.49 12.02 -4.87
CA GLN A 348 15.79 11.90 -4.21
C GLN A 348 15.63 11.95 -2.69
N PHE A 349 14.97 12.99 -2.17
CA PHE A 349 14.70 13.10 -0.75
C PHE A 349 13.95 11.88 -0.20
N ALA A 350 12.92 11.40 -0.92
CA ALA A 350 12.14 10.23 -0.49
C ALA A 350 13.02 8.99 -0.37
N VAL A 351 13.85 8.69 -1.37
CA VAL A 351 14.76 7.52 -1.33
C VAL A 351 15.79 7.65 -0.21
N GLU A 352 16.41 8.82 -0.04
CA GLU A 352 17.41 9.04 1.01
C GLU A 352 16.80 8.98 2.42
N HIS A 353 15.68 9.67 2.63
CA HIS A 353 15.01 9.70 3.93
C HIS A 353 14.50 8.31 4.32
N LEU A 354 13.83 7.60 3.41
CA LEU A 354 13.30 6.26 3.68
C LEU A 354 14.43 5.24 3.87
N SER A 355 15.53 5.36 3.13
CA SER A 355 16.71 4.49 3.33
C SER A 355 17.30 4.65 4.74
N ALA A 356 17.32 5.86 5.28
CA ALA A 356 17.80 6.11 6.64
C ALA A 356 16.75 5.72 7.72
N TYR A 357 15.47 6.01 7.45
CA TYR A 357 14.38 5.79 8.40
C TYR A 357 14.00 4.31 8.54
N VAL A 358 13.96 3.58 7.41
CA VAL A 358 13.52 2.18 7.35
C VAL A 358 14.72 1.24 7.18
N THR A 359 15.08 0.91 5.94
CA THR A 359 16.25 0.11 5.55
C THR A 359 16.75 0.64 4.19
N PRO A 360 18.04 0.43 3.84
CA PRO A 360 18.58 0.93 2.59
C PRO A 360 17.79 0.48 1.36
N TYR A 361 17.53 1.42 0.43
CA TYR A 361 16.92 1.14 -0.86
C TYR A 361 17.80 0.19 -1.69
N PRO A 362 17.30 -0.98 -2.16
CA PRO A 362 18.18 -2.02 -2.69
C PRO A 362 18.41 -1.96 -4.21
N TRP A 363 17.62 -1.16 -4.95
CA TRP A 363 17.63 -1.20 -6.42
C TRP A 363 18.47 -0.08 -7.05
N PRO A 364 18.92 -0.26 -8.32
CA PRO A 364 19.85 0.66 -8.98
C PRO A 364 19.26 2.03 -9.33
N HIS A 365 17.94 2.14 -9.41
CA HIS A 365 17.27 3.39 -9.72
C HIS A 365 15.87 3.48 -9.11
N MET A 366 15.32 4.70 -9.09
CA MET A 366 13.92 5.00 -8.83
C MET A 366 13.42 6.03 -9.84
N THR A 367 12.28 5.80 -10.45
CA THR A 367 11.72 6.67 -11.48
C THR A 367 10.33 7.17 -11.08
N ALA A 368 10.16 8.48 -11.01
CA ALA A 368 8.86 9.14 -10.94
C ALA A 368 8.41 9.48 -12.37
N VAL A 369 7.21 9.06 -12.75
CA VAL A 369 6.66 9.28 -14.09
C VAL A 369 5.36 10.07 -13.99
N GLU A 370 5.30 11.17 -14.72
CA GLU A 370 4.06 11.93 -14.90
C GLU A 370 3.11 11.14 -15.82
N GLY A 371 1.85 11.07 -15.43
CA GLY A 371 0.91 10.32 -16.24
C GLY A 371 -0.56 10.58 -15.96
N ILE A 372 -1.32 9.65 -16.40
CA ILE A 372 -2.70 9.66 -16.83
C ILE A 372 -3.73 9.42 -15.73
N ILE A 373 -3.32 9.22 -14.47
CA ILE A 373 -4.23 8.97 -13.35
C ILE A 373 -4.34 10.18 -12.42
N GLY A 374 -5.39 10.22 -11.59
CA GLY A 374 -5.61 11.33 -10.66
C GLY A 374 -4.86 11.23 -9.32
N GLY A 375 -4.27 10.08 -9.03
CA GLY A 375 -3.51 9.78 -7.81
C GLY A 375 -2.06 9.42 -8.10
N GLY A 376 -1.59 8.36 -7.50
CA GLY A 376 -0.37 7.67 -7.84
C GLY A 376 -0.61 6.16 -7.99
N MET A 377 0.42 5.45 -8.41
CA MET A 377 0.47 3.99 -8.43
C MET A 377 1.92 3.52 -8.41
N GLU A 378 2.19 2.67 -7.49
CA GLU A 378 3.49 2.06 -7.26
C GLU A 378 3.72 0.83 -8.15
N TYR A 379 4.95 0.72 -8.64
CA TYR A 379 5.53 -0.51 -9.22
C TYR A 379 7.02 -0.55 -8.87
N PRO A 380 7.68 -1.71 -8.87
CA PRO A 380 9.08 -1.77 -8.49
C PRO A 380 9.94 -0.81 -9.31
N MET A 381 10.68 0.08 -8.67
CA MET A 381 11.58 1.07 -9.27
C MET A 381 10.93 2.12 -10.18
N ILE A 382 9.62 2.13 -10.34
CA ILE A 382 8.90 3.09 -11.19
C ILE A 382 7.53 3.39 -10.60
N THR A 383 7.17 4.66 -10.49
CA THR A 383 5.85 5.07 -9.98
C THR A 383 5.17 6.00 -10.94
N LEU A 384 3.87 5.80 -11.14
CA LEU A 384 3.01 6.67 -11.94
C LEU A 384 2.35 7.70 -11.03
N ILE A 385 2.51 8.99 -11.34
CA ILE A 385 1.96 10.09 -10.56
C ILE A 385 1.15 11.02 -11.47
N GLY A 386 -0.07 11.33 -11.06
CA GLY A 386 -0.96 12.19 -11.85
C GLY A 386 -0.45 13.62 -11.99
N GLY A 387 -0.63 14.19 -13.17
CA GLY A 387 -0.12 15.41 -13.73
C GLY A 387 -0.12 16.68 -12.86
N ASP A 388 -1.03 17.61 -13.14
CA ASP A 388 -1.03 18.95 -12.52
C ASP A 388 -1.20 18.92 -11.00
N ARG A 389 -0.17 19.38 -10.29
CA ARG A 389 -0.12 19.41 -8.83
C ARG A 389 0.55 20.68 -8.32
N THR A 390 0.29 21.02 -7.06
CA THR A 390 1.15 21.92 -6.30
C THR A 390 2.37 21.16 -5.79
N ASP A 391 3.47 21.86 -5.49
CA ASP A 391 4.68 21.28 -4.91
C ASP A 391 4.40 20.35 -3.72
N ALA A 392 3.59 20.83 -2.77
CA ALA A 392 3.24 20.03 -1.58
C ALA A 392 2.42 18.78 -1.91
N SER A 393 1.57 18.83 -2.93
CA SER A 393 0.80 17.70 -3.41
C SER A 393 1.69 16.73 -4.21
N LEU A 394 2.56 17.24 -5.08
CA LEU A 394 3.51 16.42 -5.84
C LEU A 394 4.48 15.71 -4.89
N PHE A 395 5.08 16.45 -3.94
CA PHE A 395 5.93 15.86 -2.89
C PHE A 395 5.20 14.71 -2.18
N SER A 396 3.98 14.98 -1.69
CA SER A 396 3.26 14.00 -0.87
C SER A 396 2.95 12.72 -1.62
N VAL A 397 2.53 12.80 -2.90
CA VAL A 397 2.25 11.62 -3.71
C VAL A 397 3.55 10.95 -4.13
N THR A 398 4.57 11.69 -4.57
CA THR A 398 5.88 11.11 -4.92
C THR A 398 6.50 10.34 -3.75
N TYR A 399 6.47 10.93 -2.55
CA TYR A 399 6.96 10.25 -1.35
C TYR A 399 6.15 8.99 -1.02
N HIS A 400 4.82 9.07 -1.11
CA HIS A 400 3.92 7.95 -0.86
C HIS A 400 4.21 6.77 -1.81
N GLU A 401 4.25 7.03 -3.11
CA GLU A 401 4.50 5.99 -4.10
C GLU A 401 5.92 5.39 -4.00
N ILE A 402 6.91 6.18 -3.56
CA ILE A 402 8.27 5.68 -3.31
C ILE A 402 8.32 4.87 -2.01
N ALA A 403 7.54 5.24 -0.99
CA ALA A 403 7.49 4.47 0.26
C ALA A 403 6.95 3.05 0.04
N HIS A 404 6.13 2.83 -0.98
CA HIS A 404 5.71 1.51 -1.43
C HIS A 404 6.86 0.59 -1.86
N MET A 405 8.05 1.11 -2.09
CA MET A 405 9.22 0.27 -2.37
C MET A 405 9.57 -0.63 -1.20
N TRP A 406 9.20 -0.26 0.02
CA TRP A 406 9.33 -1.12 1.21
C TRP A 406 8.09 -1.98 1.45
N PHE A 407 6.90 -1.42 1.22
CA PHE A 407 5.60 -2.09 1.33
C PHE A 407 4.75 -1.71 0.11
N PRO A 408 4.51 -2.63 -0.85
CA PRO A 408 4.70 -4.06 -0.82
C PRO A 408 5.94 -4.58 -1.58
N MET A 409 6.85 -3.72 -2.08
CA MET A 409 7.86 -4.18 -3.05
C MET A 409 8.99 -5.01 -2.40
N ILE A 410 9.40 -4.71 -1.16
CA ILE A 410 10.34 -5.55 -0.39
C ILE A 410 9.56 -6.58 0.44
N VAL A 411 8.54 -6.15 1.17
CA VAL A 411 7.71 -7.01 2.02
C VAL A 411 6.36 -7.20 1.34
N SER A 412 6.15 -8.33 0.64
CA SER A 412 5.02 -8.54 -0.25
C SER A 412 3.77 -9.04 0.47
N GLN A 413 2.89 -8.13 0.86
CA GLN A 413 1.60 -8.46 1.45
C GLN A 413 0.54 -8.79 0.40
N ASP A 414 -0.56 -9.41 0.83
CA ASP A 414 -1.77 -9.55 0.03
C ASP A 414 -2.63 -8.28 0.13
N GLU A 415 -2.31 -7.28 -0.68
CA GLU A 415 -2.98 -5.97 -0.73
C GLU A 415 -4.47 -6.09 -1.03
N LYS A 416 -4.86 -7.11 -1.78
CA LYS A 416 -6.24 -7.34 -2.11
C LYS A 416 -7.08 -7.70 -0.89
N ARG A 417 -6.52 -8.46 0.04
CA ARG A 417 -7.19 -8.83 1.29
C ARG A 417 -6.94 -7.85 2.41
N PHE A 418 -5.72 -7.38 2.52
CA PHE A 418 -5.24 -6.56 3.64
C PHE A 418 -4.65 -5.24 3.14
N THR A 419 -5.47 -4.43 2.48
CA THR A 419 -5.09 -3.10 1.95
C THR A 419 -4.33 -2.26 2.98
N TRP A 420 -4.65 -2.40 4.27
CA TRP A 420 -4.02 -1.64 5.33
C TRP A 420 -2.55 -2.02 5.60
N MET A 421 -2.12 -3.25 5.24
CA MET A 421 -0.73 -3.70 5.44
C MET A 421 0.24 -3.03 4.46
N ASP A 422 -0.28 -2.56 3.37
CA ASP A 422 0.40 -1.81 2.33
C ASP A 422 0.23 -0.31 2.59
N GLU A 423 -0.94 0.22 2.42
CA GLU A 423 -1.28 1.64 2.43
C GLU A 423 -1.14 2.30 3.82
N GLY A 424 -1.34 1.54 4.89
CA GLY A 424 -1.21 2.04 6.26
C GLY A 424 0.22 2.42 6.62
N PRO A 425 1.19 1.49 6.53
CA PRO A 425 2.61 1.75 6.67
C PRO A 425 3.11 2.90 5.79
N VAL A 426 2.72 2.88 4.52
CA VAL A 426 3.12 3.90 3.55
C VAL A 426 2.54 5.27 3.90
N SER A 427 1.27 5.34 4.32
CA SER A 427 0.67 6.58 4.82
C SER A 427 1.35 7.10 6.09
N PHE A 428 1.75 6.20 7.00
CA PHE A 428 2.53 6.55 8.17
C PHE A 428 3.87 7.18 7.76
N MET A 429 4.65 6.52 6.91
CA MET A 429 5.93 7.02 6.43
C MET A 429 5.81 8.33 5.64
N THR A 430 4.72 8.49 4.87
CA THR A 430 4.45 9.73 4.12
C THR A 430 4.28 10.93 5.05
N ASN A 431 3.60 10.76 6.20
CA ASN A 431 3.47 11.85 7.17
C ASN A 431 4.81 12.18 7.85
N GLU A 432 5.63 11.18 8.16
CA GLU A 432 6.99 11.40 8.66
C GLU A 432 7.84 12.20 7.65
N GLY A 433 7.85 11.78 6.39
CA GLY A 433 8.59 12.46 5.32
C GLY A 433 8.10 13.90 5.07
N ARG A 434 6.79 14.13 5.12
CA ARG A 434 6.21 15.49 5.04
C ARG A 434 6.63 16.36 6.20
N GLY A 435 6.61 15.80 7.42
CA GLY A 435 7.07 16.50 8.61
C GLY A 435 8.54 16.91 8.49
N ALA A 436 9.38 15.99 8.02
CA ALA A 436 10.80 16.22 7.85
C ALA A 436 11.14 17.22 6.74
N PHE A 437 10.49 17.11 5.57
CA PHE A 437 10.78 17.97 4.41
C PHE A 437 10.28 19.41 4.59
N PHE A 438 9.04 19.57 5.13
CA PHE A 438 8.42 20.90 5.28
C PHE A 438 8.59 21.49 6.69
N GLU A 439 9.27 20.81 7.60
CA GLU A 439 9.46 21.22 8.99
C GLU A 439 8.15 21.59 9.70
N GLN A 440 7.11 20.76 9.55
CA GLN A 440 5.77 21.01 10.06
C GLN A 440 5.12 19.77 10.68
N ASP A 441 4.12 19.98 11.55
CA ASP A 441 3.26 18.90 12.00
C ASP A 441 2.38 18.37 10.84
N ALA A 442 2.62 17.13 10.41
CA ALA A 442 1.87 16.46 9.35
C ALA A 442 0.76 15.54 9.89
N TRP A 443 0.69 15.33 11.22
CA TRP A 443 -0.23 14.35 11.81
C TRP A 443 -1.64 14.89 12.04
N ASP A 444 -1.81 16.15 12.39
CA ASP A 444 -3.15 16.76 12.59
C ASP A 444 -4.10 16.52 11.40
N PRO A 445 -3.71 16.77 10.13
CA PRO A 445 -4.60 16.52 9.00
C PRO A 445 -4.99 15.05 8.85
N MET A 446 -4.09 14.11 9.12
CA MET A 446 -4.35 12.67 9.05
C MET A 446 -5.32 12.22 10.14
N GLN A 447 -5.08 12.64 11.37
CA GLN A 447 -5.99 12.39 12.49
C GLN A 447 -7.39 12.96 12.22
N GLN A 448 -7.49 14.20 11.73
CA GLN A 448 -8.75 14.82 11.35
C GLN A 448 -9.47 14.07 10.21
N ALA A 449 -8.73 13.47 9.27
CA ALA A 449 -9.32 12.64 8.23
C ALA A 449 -9.98 11.38 8.81
N TYR A 450 -9.32 10.74 9.78
CA TYR A 450 -9.86 9.59 10.51
C TYR A 450 -11.09 10.00 11.36
N TYR A 451 -10.99 11.07 12.15
CA TYR A 451 -12.08 11.50 13.07
C TYR A 451 -13.38 11.82 12.35
N ARG A 452 -13.32 12.35 11.12
CA ARG A 452 -14.52 12.65 10.33
C ARG A 452 -15.38 11.42 10.02
N ILE A 453 -14.83 10.21 10.04
CA ILE A 453 -15.57 9.00 9.75
C ILE A 453 -15.72 8.10 10.97
N ALA A 454 -14.82 8.19 11.93
CA ALA A 454 -14.93 7.50 13.20
C ALA A 454 -16.26 7.84 13.87
N SER A 455 -16.93 6.88 14.41
CA SER A 455 -18.28 7.02 15.01
C SER A 455 -19.41 7.42 14.06
N SER A 456 -19.17 7.60 12.77
CA SER A 456 -20.23 7.98 11.80
C SER A 456 -21.17 6.83 11.42
N GLY A 457 -20.83 5.59 11.77
CA GLY A 457 -21.50 4.38 11.30
C GLY A 457 -21.08 3.94 9.88
N LEU A 458 -20.17 4.69 9.23
CA LEU A 458 -19.61 4.36 7.91
C LEU A 458 -18.21 3.73 8.01
N GLU A 459 -17.63 3.73 9.21
CA GLU A 459 -16.34 3.08 9.46
C GLU A 459 -16.45 1.56 9.32
N VAL A 460 -15.42 0.94 8.78
CA VAL A 460 -15.29 -0.53 8.69
C VAL A 460 -13.95 -0.96 9.28
N PRO A 461 -13.84 -2.19 9.78
CA PRO A 461 -12.56 -2.72 10.25
C PRO A 461 -11.47 -2.69 9.17
N ALA A 462 -10.22 -2.42 9.56
CA ALA A 462 -9.08 -2.45 8.66
C ALA A 462 -8.85 -3.84 8.05
N MET A 463 -9.17 -4.90 8.81
CA MET A 463 -9.08 -6.30 8.36
C MET A 463 -10.12 -6.70 7.29
N ARG A 464 -10.96 -5.77 6.84
CA ARG A 464 -11.95 -6.05 5.80
C ARG A 464 -11.29 -6.23 4.45
N HIS A 465 -11.70 -7.27 3.72
CA HIS A 465 -11.23 -7.54 2.36
C HIS A 465 -11.47 -6.34 1.42
N GLY A 466 -10.47 -5.97 0.61
CA GLY A 466 -10.48 -4.76 -0.23
C GLY A 466 -11.68 -4.66 -1.19
N ASP A 467 -12.10 -5.77 -1.81
CA ASP A 467 -13.29 -5.79 -2.67
C ASP A 467 -14.63 -5.72 -1.90
N ALA A 468 -14.61 -5.83 -0.58
CA ALA A 468 -15.80 -5.77 0.28
C ALA A 468 -16.01 -4.40 0.97
N TYR A 469 -15.21 -3.40 0.62
CA TYR A 469 -15.45 -2.02 1.10
C TYR A 469 -16.73 -1.44 0.49
N PRO A 470 -17.52 -0.67 1.28
CA PRO A 470 -18.71 0.00 0.76
C PRO A 470 -18.35 0.97 -0.38
N LEU A 471 -18.98 0.77 -1.54
CA LEU A 471 -18.76 1.61 -2.72
C LEU A 471 -19.28 3.04 -2.49
N GLY A 472 -18.63 4.02 -3.09
CA GLY A 472 -19.03 5.43 -3.01
C GLY A 472 -18.82 6.08 -1.64
N THR A 473 -18.17 5.40 -0.70
CA THR A 473 -17.84 5.94 0.62
C THR A 473 -16.33 6.14 0.77
N ARG A 474 -15.92 6.89 1.80
CA ARG A 474 -14.50 7.01 2.18
C ARG A 474 -14.00 5.85 3.04
N ALA A 475 -14.82 4.85 3.30
CA ALA A 475 -14.50 3.75 4.22
C ALA A 475 -13.18 3.03 3.84
N ARG A 476 -12.93 2.79 2.53
CA ARG A 476 -11.66 2.21 2.06
C ARG A 476 -10.46 3.06 2.43
N VAL A 477 -10.52 4.37 2.13
CA VAL A 477 -9.39 5.29 2.40
C VAL A 477 -9.12 5.40 3.90
N ILE A 478 -10.16 5.37 4.72
CA ILE A 478 -9.98 5.43 6.17
C ILE A 478 -9.43 4.11 6.71
N ALA A 479 -10.02 2.98 6.34
CA ALA A 479 -9.63 1.67 6.88
C ALA A 479 -8.29 1.17 6.31
N GLY A 480 -7.95 1.51 5.06
CA GLY A 480 -6.69 1.11 4.44
C GLY A 480 -5.53 2.07 4.73
N TYR A 481 -5.78 3.37 4.80
CA TYR A 481 -4.76 4.43 4.86
C TYR A 481 -4.70 5.14 6.22
N SER A 482 -5.77 5.92 6.56
CA SER A 482 -5.69 6.87 7.66
C SER A 482 -5.69 6.20 9.04
N LYS A 483 -6.59 5.25 9.27
CA LYS A 483 -6.71 4.57 10.58
C LYS A 483 -5.44 3.75 10.92
N PRO A 484 -4.91 2.89 10.03
CA PRO A 484 -3.70 2.15 10.33
C PRO A 484 -2.47 3.07 10.48
N ALA A 485 -2.36 4.16 9.71
CA ALA A 485 -1.29 5.14 9.91
C ALA A 485 -1.37 5.82 11.29
N VAL A 486 -2.57 6.22 11.70
CA VAL A 486 -2.82 6.80 13.04
C VAL A 486 -2.57 5.77 14.14
N ALA A 487 -2.90 4.49 13.90
CA ALA A 487 -2.58 3.41 14.84
C ALA A 487 -1.06 3.23 15.02
N LEU A 488 -0.28 3.21 13.94
CA LEU A 488 1.17 3.11 14.01
C LEU A 488 1.80 4.33 14.69
N HIS A 489 1.26 5.53 14.44
CA HIS A 489 1.67 6.75 15.14
C HIS A 489 1.39 6.68 16.65
N ALA A 490 0.21 6.18 17.03
CA ALA A 490 -0.14 5.97 18.44
C ALA A 490 0.78 4.92 19.09
N LEU A 491 1.04 3.80 18.42
CA LEU A 491 1.95 2.78 18.94
C LEU A 491 3.35 3.34 19.17
N ARG A 492 3.90 4.08 18.19
CA ARG A 492 5.21 4.74 18.33
C ARG A 492 5.24 5.69 19.55
N GLY A 493 4.18 6.48 19.74
CA GLY A 493 4.07 7.36 20.92
C GLY A 493 4.03 6.60 22.23
N LEU A 494 3.39 5.41 22.26
CA LEU A 494 3.28 4.58 23.46
C LEU A 494 4.56 3.83 23.83
N VAL A 495 5.33 3.36 22.83
CA VAL A 495 6.52 2.53 23.08
C VAL A 495 7.84 3.30 22.94
N GLY A 496 7.77 4.49 22.35
CA GLY A 496 8.94 5.33 22.04
C GLY A 496 9.52 5.06 20.65
N GLN A 497 10.20 6.05 20.09
CA GLN A 497 10.72 6.04 18.73
C GLN A 497 11.70 4.89 18.46
N GLU A 498 12.66 4.66 19.37
CA GLU A 498 13.73 3.65 19.19
C GLU A 498 13.15 2.23 19.18
N ALA A 499 12.32 1.89 20.16
CA ALA A 499 11.71 0.57 20.26
C ALA A 499 10.75 0.29 19.08
N PHE A 500 9.99 1.30 18.66
CA PHE A 500 9.13 1.19 17.47
C PHE A 500 9.96 0.92 16.21
N GLN A 501 11.05 1.67 15.99
CA GLN A 501 11.91 1.47 14.82
C GLN A 501 12.61 0.10 14.82
N GLU A 502 13.01 -0.39 15.99
CA GLU A 502 13.59 -1.73 16.12
C GLU A 502 12.58 -2.79 15.70
N ALA A 503 11.35 -2.75 16.21
CA ALA A 503 10.29 -3.69 15.83
C ALA A 503 9.96 -3.61 14.33
N TRP A 504 9.91 -2.37 13.79
CA TRP A 504 9.62 -2.12 12.38
C TRP A 504 10.70 -2.70 11.45
N ARG A 505 11.98 -2.42 11.74
CA ARG A 505 13.09 -2.96 10.97
C ARG A 505 13.20 -4.47 11.09
N THR A 506 12.98 -5.01 12.29
CA THR A 506 12.96 -6.46 12.52
C THR A 506 11.86 -7.15 11.69
N TYR A 507 10.67 -6.55 11.58
CA TYR A 507 9.61 -7.07 10.72
C TYR A 507 10.03 -7.10 9.25
N ILE A 508 10.65 -6.04 8.75
CA ILE A 508 11.15 -5.98 7.37
C ILE A 508 12.24 -7.03 7.15
N ASP A 509 13.22 -7.13 8.04
CA ASP A 509 14.32 -8.09 7.92
C ASP A 509 13.82 -9.55 7.92
N ARG A 510 12.83 -9.87 8.76
CA ARG A 510 12.21 -11.19 8.81
C ARG A 510 11.48 -11.53 7.52
N TRP A 511 10.79 -10.54 6.93
CA TRP A 511 9.84 -10.75 5.84
C TRP A 511 10.26 -10.16 4.49
N ALA A 512 11.46 -9.60 4.37
CA ALA A 512 11.99 -9.16 3.08
C ALA A 512 11.95 -10.30 2.05
N TYR A 513 11.37 -10.00 0.88
CA TYR A 513 11.17 -10.93 -0.24
C TYR A 513 10.35 -12.20 0.11
N LYS A 514 9.42 -12.04 1.04
CA LYS A 514 8.49 -13.07 1.50
C LYS A 514 7.06 -12.51 1.55
N HIS A 515 6.12 -13.36 1.99
CA HIS A 515 4.69 -13.09 1.99
C HIS A 515 4.11 -13.15 3.40
N PRO A 516 4.27 -12.11 4.23
CA PRO A 516 3.64 -12.07 5.55
C PRO A 516 2.15 -11.78 5.45
N GLU A 517 1.42 -12.15 6.51
CA GLU A 517 0.06 -11.74 6.79
C GLU A 517 -0.03 -10.93 8.10
N PRO A 518 -1.19 -10.35 8.46
CA PRO A 518 -1.32 -9.49 9.64
C PRO A 518 -0.73 -10.05 10.94
N HIS A 519 -0.91 -11.35 11.18
CA HIS A 519 -0.42 -12.00 12.40
C HIS A 519 1.11 -12.02 12.48
N ASP A 520 1.80 -12.12 11.34
CA ASP A 520 3.27 -12.06 11.32
C ASP A 520 3.80 -10.69 11.76
N LEU A 521 3.11 -9.61 11.40
CA LEU A 521 3.42 -8.26 11.87
C LEU A 521 3.10 -8.12 13.36
N PHE A 522 1.90 -8.53 13.79
CA PHE A 522 1.48 -8.42 15.20
C PHE A 522 2.41 -9.20 16.12
N HIS A 523 2.73 -10.44 15.77
CA HIS A 523 3.65 -11.28 16.54
C HIS A 523 5.07 -10.70 16.56
N THR A 524 5.58 -10.17 15.44
CA THR A 524 6.90 -9.52 15.43
C THR A 524 6.96 -8.35 16.41
N PHE A 525 5.94 -7.49 16.41
CA PHE A 525 5.90 -6.35 17.34
C PHE A 525 5.74 -6.81 18.80
N ASN A 526 4.87 -7.80 19.06
CA ASN A 526 4.73 -8.35 20.40
C ASN A 526 6.05 -8.94 20.92
N ASP A 527 6.77 -9.69 20.08
CA ASP A 527 8.07 -10.31 20.37
C ASP A 527 9.15 -9.27 20.68
N VAL A 528 9.40 -8.35 19.73
CA VAL A 528 10.48 -7.36 19.86
C VAL A 528 10.24 -6.37 21.01
N LEU A 529 8.98 -6.01 21.26
CA LEU A 529 8.62 -5.11 22.34
C LEU A 529 8.44 -5.82 23.69
N GLU A 530 8.54 -7.16 23.72
CA GLU A 530 8.30 -8.01 24.89
C GLU A 530 6.96 -7.67 25.59
N ARG A 531 5.89 -7.43 24.80
CA ARG A 531 4.57 -6.98 25.26
C ARG A 531 3.45 -7.73 24.55
N ASP A 532 2.42 -8.08 25.27
CA ASP A 532 1.14 -8.47 24.69
C ASP A 532 0.38 -7.19 24.26
N LEU A 533 0.28 -6.99 22.95
CA LEU A 533 -0.43 -5.89 22.33
C LEU A 533 -1.73 -6.34 21.65
N ASP A 534 -2.25 -7.52 21.94
CA ASP A 534 -3.47 -8.05 21.31
C ASP A 534 -4.66 -7.11 21.50
N TRP A 535 -4.78 -6.46 22.66
CA TRP A 535 -5.79 -5.44 22.91
C TRP A 535 -5.69 -4.25 21.94
N PHE A 536 -4.48 -3.85 21.56
CA PHE A 536 -4.21 -2.77 20.62
C PHE A 536 -4.58 -3.20 19.20
N TRP A 537 -4.06 -4.35 18.74
CA TRP A 537 -4.34 -4.90 17.42
C TRP A 537 -5.83 -5.16 17.25
N ARG A 538 -6.48 -5.80 18.23
CA ARG A 538 -7.91 -6.06 18.21
C ARG A 538 -8.71 -4.77 18.08
N GLY A 539 -8.48 -3.80 18.94
CA GLY A 539 -9.26 -2.56 19.01
C GLY A 539 -9.15 -1.70 17.76
N LEU A 540 -7.97 -1.62 17.14
CA LEU A 540 -7.70 -0.73 16.02
C LEU A 540 -7.87 -1.38 14.64
N PHE A 541 -7.61 -2.68 14.50
CA PHE A 541 -7.64 -3.34 13.19
C PHE A 541 -8.88 -4.20 12.95
N TYR A 542 -9.39 -4.88 13.99
CA TYR A 542 -10.57 -5.74 13.87
C TYR A 542 -11.88 -5.05 14.20
N GLU A 543 -11.83 -3.97 14.99
CA GLU A 543 -13.01 -3.28 15.48
C GLU A 543 -13.10 -1.84 14.94
N THR A 544 -14.26 -1.22 15.11
CA THR A 544 -14.48 0.21 14.83
C THR A 544 -14.67 0.99 16.14
N TRP A 545 -13.91 0.60 17.17
CA TRP A 545 -13.94 1.27 18.45
C TRP A 545 -13.18 2.59 18.39
N THR A 546 -13.69 3.56 19.13
CA THR A 546 -13.11 4.89 19.23
C THR A 546 -12.56 5.14 20.63
N LEU A 547 -11.61 6.05 20.74
CA LEU A 547 -10.98 6.45 21.99
C LEU A 547 -11.50 7.80 22.44
N GLN A 548 -11.92 7.90 23.70
CA GLN A 548 -12.14 9.17 24.38
C GLN A 548 -11.82 9.05 25.86
N HIS A 549 -10.83 9.83 26.32
CA HIS A 549 -10.60 10.09 27.74
C HIS A 549 -11.11 11.48 28.10
N ALA A 550 -11.35 11.70 29.39
CA ALA A 550 -11.65 13.01 29.94
C ALA A 550 -10.92 13.19 31.27
N ILE A 551 -10.62 14.44 31.62
CA ILE A 551 -10.21 14.81 32.98
C ILE A 551 -11.48 14.94 33.81
N GLY A 552 -11.60 14.11 34.84
CA GLY A 552 -12.61 14.24 35.88
C GLY A 552 -12.19 15.27 36.94
N ASP A 553 -12.09 14.83 38.18
CA ASP A 553 -11.69 15.72 39.29
C ASP A 553 -10.17 15.97 39.33
N VAL A 554 -9.80 17.23 39.61
CA VAL A 554 -8.42 17.63 39.93
C VAL A 554 -8.43 18.25 41.31
N GLU A 555 -7.82 17.56 42.28
CA GLU A 555 -7.75 18.03 43.68
C GLU A 555 -6.30 18.31 44.06
N ALA A 556 -6.06 19.52 44.60
CA ALA A 556 -4.75 19.91 45.11
C ALA A 556 -4.79 20.07 46.65
N SER A 557 -3.89 19.38 47.33
CA SER A 557 -3.73 19.44 48.78
C SER A 557 -2.30 19.89 49.15
N ALA A 558 -2.00 19.99 50.44
CA ALA A 558 -0.66 20.28 50.90
C ALA A 558 0.33 19.16 50.60
N ASP A 559 -0.15 17.93 50.44
CA ASP A 559 0.69 16.72 50.32
C ASP A 559 0.77 16.20 48.88
N ALA A 560 -0.23 16.43 48.05
CA ALA A 560 -0.30 15.91 46.70
C ALA A 560 -1.32 16.65 45.82
N VAL A 561 -1.16 16.44 44.51
CA VAL A 561 -2.21 16.71 43.50
C VAL A 561 -2.72 15.38 42.99
N THR A 562 -4.04 15.17 43.01
CA THR A 562 -4.67 14.01 42.42
C THR A 562 -5.44 14.39 41.15
N VAL A 563 -5.31 13.57 40.12
CA VAL A 563 -5.98 13.73 38.82
C VAL A 563 -6.76 12.47 38.52
N THR A 564 -8.08 12.59 38.41
CA THR A 564 -8.95 11.50 37.99
C THR A 564 -9.13 11.53 36.48
N ILE A 565 -8.81 10.41 35.81
CA ILE A 565 -9.01 10.20 34.37
C ILE A 565 -10.23 9.31 34.20
N VAL A 566 -11.12 9.71 33.29
CA VAL A 566 -12.32 8.96 32.91
C VAL A 566 -12.13 8.39 31.51
N ASP A 567 -12.43 7.12 31.32
CA ASP A 567 -12.50 6.47 30.00
C ASP A 567 -13.97 6.47 29.55
N GLU A 568 -14.29 7.26 28.54
CA GLU A 568 -15.65 7.53 28.09
C GLU A 568 -16.09 6.66 26.89
N ASP A 569 -15.15 5.93 26.25
CA ASP A 569 -15.46 5.20 25.02
C ASP A 569 -15.01 3.72 25.09
N ARG A 570 -14.91 3.04 23.94
CA ARG A 570 -14.73 1.60 23.85
C ARG A 570 -13.28 1.15 23.70
N LEU A 571 -12.45 1.94 23.01
CA LEU A 571 -11.05 1.60 22.76
C LEU A 571 -10.21 1.83 24.02
N PRO A 572 -9.70 0.77 24.67
CA PRO A 572 -8.82 0.96 25.81
C PRO A 572 -7.43 1.42 25.34
N MET A 573 -6.92 2.49 25.97
CA MET A 573 -5.57 2.97 25.71
C MET A 573 -4.95 3.47 27.02
N PRO A 574 -3.62 3.39 27.19
CA PRO A 574 -2.97 4.14 28.26
C PRO A 574 -3.25 5.62 28.12
N ALA A 575 -3.29 6.35 29.24
CA ALA A 575 -3.52 7.80 29.23
C ALA A 575 -2.29 8.54 29.80
N PRO A 576 -1.38 9.05 28.96
CA PRO A 576 -0.31 9.95 29.41
C PRO A 576 -0.89 11.27 29.93
N VAL A 577 -0.47 11.70 31.10
CA VAL A 577 -0.97 12.91 31.76
C VAL A 577 0.21 13.79 32.15
N ARG A 578 0.16 15.07 31.74
CA ARG A 578 1.11 16.11 32.13
C ARG A 578 0.42 17.12 33.04
N VAL A 579 0.99 17.34 34.23
CA VAL A 579 0.59 18.42 35.16
C VAL A 579 1.59 19.54 35.07
N THR A 580 1.10 20.78 34.88
CA THR A 580 1.93 22.00 34.86
C THR A 580 1.60 22.83 36.08
N TYR A 581 2.62 23.30 36.76
CA TYR A 581 2.55 24.09 38.00
C TYR A 581 2.84 25.57 37.76
N ALA A 582 2.43 26.43 38.70
CA ALA A 582 2.60 27.87 38.63
C ALA A 582 4.10 28.31 38.68
N ASP A 583 4.98 27.46 39.18
CA ASP A 583 6.43 27.67 39.20
C ASP A 583 7.12 27.27 37.88
N GLY A 584 6.36 26.82 36.89
CA GLY A 584 6.84 26.37 35.58
C GLY A 584 7.27 24.89 35.52
N ARG A 585 7.28 24.18 36.63
CA ARG A 585 7.58 22.75 36.68
C ARG A 585 6.48 21.96 35.98
N THR A 586 6.86 20.85 35.33
CA THR A 586 5.93 19.84 34.76
C THR A 586 6.27 18.48 35.35
N GLU A 587 5.23 17.68 35.56
CA GLU A 587 5.30 16.27 35.97
C GLU A 587 4.45 15.43 35.05
N GLU A 588 4.93 14.23 34.71
CA GLU A 588 4.23 13.31 33.81
C GLU A 588 4.09 11.94 34.43
N GLN A 589 2.91 11.36 34.26
CA GLN A 589 2.60 9.97 34.58
C GLN A 589 1.63 9.42 33.54
N THR A 590 1.61 8.09 33.36
CA THR A 590 0.68 7.42 32.46
C THR A 590 -0.24 6.51 33.25
N ALA A 591 -1.56 6.70 33.12
CA ALA A 591 -2.53 5.71 33.56
C ALA A 591 -2.41 4.46 32.69
N PRO A 592 -2.10 3.30 33.27
CA PRO A 592 -1.86 2.07 32.51
C PRO A 592 -3.13 1.54 31.85
N VAL A 593 -2.99 0.72 30.81
CA VAL A 593 -4.11 0.14 30.09
C VAL A 593 -4.82 -0.98 30.86
N ASP A 594 -4.10 -1.73 31.72
CA ASP A 594 -4.62 -2.92 32.38
C ASP A 594 -5.94 -2.73 33.15
N PRO A 595 -6.13 -1.64 33.95
CA PRO A 595 -7.41 -1.40 34.58
C PRO A 595 -8.55 -1.21 33.57
N TRP A 596 -8.28 -0.51 32.46
CA TRP A 596 -9.26 -0.33 31.39
C TRP A 596 -9.67 -1.65 30.76
N LEU A 597 -8.71 -2.57 30.52
CA LEU A 597 -8.97 -3.92 30.02
C LEU A 597 -9.85 -4.74 30.95
N ASN A 598 -9.78 -4.48 32.24
CA ASN A 598 -10.59 -5.11 33.27
C ASN A 598 -11.93 -4.40 33.56
N GLY A 599 -12.33 -3.45 32.69
CA GLY A 599 -13.62 -2.78 32.77
C GLY A 599 -13.68 -1.59 33.74
N VAL A 600 -12.58 -1.21 34.36
CA VAL A 600 -12.50 0.02 35.15
C VAL A 600 -12.70 1.22 34.24
N ARG A 601 -13.47 2.21 34.68
CA ARG A 601 -13.81 3.41 33.90
C ARG A 601 -13.15 4.68 34.43
N THR A 602 -12.51 4.61 35.61
CA THR A 602 -11.81 5.76 36.22
C THR A 602 -10.50 5.29 36.84
N GLN A 603 -9.45 6.07 36.64
CA GLN A 603 -8.15 5.90 37.32
C GLN A 603 -7.73 7.23 37.93
N THR A 604 -7.09 7.20 39.08
CA THR A 604 -6.56 8.40 39.75
C THR A 604 -5.04 8.31 39.81
N LEU A 605 -4.36 9.32 39.27
CA LEU A 605 -2.92 9.51 39.37
C LEU A 605 -2.61 10.52 40.48
N THR A 606 -1.48 10.31 41.15
CA THR A 606 -1.03 11.17 42.23
C THR A 606 0.31 11.84 41.88
N PHE A 607 0.33 13.15 41.88
CA PHE A 607 1.48 13.99 41.55
C PHE A 607 2.00 14.74 42.76
N PRO A 608 3.24 15.24 42.73
CA PRO A 608 3.78 16.09 43.80
C PRO A 608 2.91 17.32 44.07
N PRO A 609 2.93 17.85 45.33
CA PRO A 609 2.12 19.02 45.68
C PRO A 609 2.59 20.29 44.94
N GLY A 610 1.64 21.21 44.72
CA GLY A 610 1.88 22.51 44.08
C GLY A 610 0.61 23.18 43.56
N THR A 611 0.76 24.45 43.18
CA THR A 611 -0.36 25.17 42.54
C THR A 611 -0.44 24.79 41.08
N VAL A 612 -1.44 24.01 40.71
CA VAL A 612 -1.67 23.56 39.33
C VAL A 612 -2.17 24.71 38.48
N THR A 613 -1.61 24.86 37.29
CA THR A 613 -2.10 25.81 36.26
C THR A 613 -2.72 25.10 35.06
N ARG A 614 -2.34 23.82 34.80
CA ARG A 614 -2.91 23.03 33.71
C ARG A 614 -2.68 21.56 33.96
N VAL A 615 -3.66 20.75 33.54
CA VAL A 615 -3.53 19.30 33.37
C VAL A 615 -3.89 18.96 31.93
N THR A 616 -3.11 18.09 31.29
CA THR A 616 -3.36 17.67 29.91
C THR A 616 -3.20 16.16 29.78
N ILE A 617 -4.20 15.47 29.24
CA ILE A 617 -4.08 14.08 28.77
C ILE A 617 -3.56 14.11 27.34
N ASP A 618 -2.67 13.18 27.01
CA ASP A 618 -2.01 13.07 25.69
C ASP A 618 -1.41 14.41 25.23
N PRO A 619 -0.47 14.96 26.01
CA PRO A 619 0.10 16.29 25.74
C PRO A 619 0.84 16.35 24.40
N ASP A 620 1.39 15.23 23.93
CA ASP A 620 2.18 15.12 22.70
C ASP A 620 1.31 14.70 21.49
N ARG A 621 -0.01 14.51 21.71
CA ARG A 621 -1.06 14.36 20.69
C ARG A 621 -0.89 13.16 19.75
N PHE A 622 -0.37 12.04 20.23
CA PHE A 622 -0.21 10.84 19.42
C PHE A 622 -1.39 9.85 19.52
N LEU A 623 -2.28 9.99 20.54
CA LEU A 623 -3.45 9.12 20.68
C LEU A 623 -4.65 9.63 19.86
N PRO A 624 -5.46 8.73 19.28
CA PRO A 624 -6.56 9.08 18.39
C PRO A 624 -7.85 9.49 19.13
N HIS A 625 -7.78 10.45 20.06
CA HIS A 625 -8.94 11.00 20.72
C HIS A 625 -9.83 11.78 19.75
N LEU A 626 -11.13 11.51 19.76
CA LEU A 626 -12.10 12.18 18.87
C LEU A 626 -12.32 13.65 19.23
N ASP A 627 -12.31 13.97 20.53
CA ASP A 627 -12.45 15.34 21.05
C ASP A 627 -11.29 15.67 21.99
N ARG A 628 -10.65 16.79 21.74
CA ARG A 628 -9.52 17.29 22.55
C ARG A 628 -9.97 18.19 23.70
N ALA A 629 -11.21 18.70 23.71
CA ALA A 629 -11.69 19.61 24.74
C ALA A 629 -11.67 18.98 26.15
N PRO A 630 -12.16 17.72 26.36
CA PRO A 630 -12.15 17.09 27.69
C PRO A 630 -10.75 16.69 28.18
N LEU A 631 -9.72 16.73 27.32
CA LEU A 631 -8.36 16.33 27.63
C LEU A 631 -7.55 17.42 28.36
N THR A 632 -8.12 18.61 28.56
CA THR A 632 -7.41 19.73 29.20
C THR A 632 -8.24 20.33 30.32
N TYR A 633 -7.62 20.46 31.48
CA TYR A 633 -8.18 21.19 32.64
C TYR A 633 -7.31 22.42 32.92
N THR A 634 -7.97 23.56 33.17
CA THR A 634 -7.35 24.80 33.64
C THR A 634 -8.20 25.28 34.81
N PRO A 635 -7.60 25.50 36.00
CA PRO A 635 -8.31 25.95 37.22
C PRO A 635 -9.06 27.25 37.06
#